data_e4e6894bcdea1b789e56d9595cb7c0ad
#
_entry.id   e4e6894bcdea1b789e56d9595cb7c0ad
#
_cell.length_a   1.000
_cell.length_b   1.000
_cell.length_c   1.000
_cell.angle_alpha   90.00
_cell.angle_beta   90.00
_cell.angle_gamma   90.00
#
_symmetry.space_group_name_H-M   'P 1'
#
loop_
_entity.id
_entity.type
_entity.pdbx_description
1 polymer ?
#
loop_
_entity_poly.entity_id
_entity_poly.type
_entity_poly.pdbx_seq_one_letter_code
_entity_poly.pdbx_strand_id
1 'polypeptide(L)'
;MLLGHASGHAAFANDAALQAAGITDATADPEGGTILRAENGRATGLLRETAQRLVASAGAEYESQRSDEEVERLKREQVFLASSEALANGVTSFQDAGADFATIDFFKQLERE
;
A
#
# COMPACT_ATOMS: atom_id res chain seq x y z
N MET A 1 3.29 6.60 -6.38
CA MET A 1 3.81 5.47 -5.56
C MET A 1 3.73 5.84 -4.10
N LEU A 2 3.20 4.95 -3.27
CA LEU A 2 3.20 5.04 -1.80
C LEU A 2 3.94 3.82 -1.24
N LEU A 3 4.91 4.04 -0.38
CA LEU A 3 5.68 2.99 0.30
C LEU A 3 5.42 3.06 1.80
N GLY A 4 4.75 2.05 2.34
CA GLY A 4 4.53 1.93 3.78
C GLY A 4 5.79 1.48 4.51
N HIS A 5 6.08 2.09 5.65
CA HIS A 5 7.13 1.62 6.55
C HIS A 5 6.62 0.41 7.33
N ALA A 6 7.50 -0.56 7.61
CA ALA A 6 7.16 -1.82 8.28
C ALA A 6 6.49 -1.63 9.66
N SER A 7 6.73 -0.51 10.34
CA SER A 7 6.07 -0.19 11.62
C SER A 7 4.59 0.18 11.48
N GLY A 8 4.11 0.51 10.29
CA GLY A 8 2.77 1.07 10.06
C GLY A 8 2.61 2.56 10.43
N HIS A 9 3.58 3.19 11.05
CA HIS A 9 3.50 4.57 11.57
C HIS A 9 3.96 5.64 10.58
N ALA A 10 4.50 5.26 9.41
CA ALA A 10 4.95 6.19 8.39
C ALA A 10 4.80 5.60 6.99
N ALA A 11 4.66 6.48 6.00
CA ALA A 11 4.72 6.11 4.59
C ALA A 11 5.46 7.20 3.81
N PHE A 12 6.06 6.78 2.68
CA PHE A 12 6.72 7.67 1.75
C PHE A 12 5.92 7.75 0.44
N ALA A 13 5.49 8.95 0.08
CA ALA A 13 4.78 9.24 -1.16
C ALA A 13 5.68 10.02 -2.11
N ASN A 14 5.74 9.64 -3.38
CA ASN A 14 6.39 10.47 -4.38
C ASN A 14 5.51 11.66 -4.80
N ASP A 15 6.08 12.62 -5.54
CA ASP A 15 5.38 13.83 -5.96
C ASP A 15 4.07 13.53 -6.70
N ALA A 16 4.03 12.50 -7.57
CA ALA A 16 2.82 12.09 -8.27
C ALA A 16 1.72 11.59 -7.32
N ALA A 17 2.08 10.88 -6.24
CA ALA A 17 1.13 10.42 -5.24
C ALA A 17 0.62 11.57 -4.36
N LEU A 18 1.48 12.52 -4.00
CA LEU A 18 1.08 13.75 -3.31
C LEU A 18 0.11 14.56 -4.17
N GLN A 19 0.41 14.74 -5.45
CA GLN A 19 -0.44 15.45 -6.40
C GLN A 19 -1.81 14.77 -6.57
N ALA A 20 -1.84 13.44 -6.72
CA ALA A 20 -3.09 12.68 -6.83
C ALA A 20 -3.96 12.82 -5.58
N ALA A 21 -3.34 12.94 -4.40
CA ALA A 21 -4.02 13.17 -3.12
C ALA A 21 -4.36 14.65 -2.86
N GLY A 22 -4.05 15.57 -3.78
CA GLY A 22 -4.25 17.01 -3.59
C GLY A 22 -3.37 17.62 -2.50
N ILE A 23 -2.29 16.96 -2.10
CA ILE A 23 -1.36 17.45 -1.08
C ILE A 23 -0.40 18.45 -1.71
N THR A 24 -0.39 19.65 -1.12
CA THR A 24 0.49 20.76 -1.49
C THR A 24 1.34 21.18 -0.30
N ASP A 25 2.28 22.10 -0.52
CA ASP A 25 3.06 22.71 0.57
C ASP A 25 2.21 23.45 1.59
N ALA A 26 1.00 23.90 1.19
CA ALA A 26 0.05 24.61 2.05
C ALA A 26 -0.98 23.68 2.72
N THR A 27 -1.01 22.39 2.40
CA THR A 27 -1.95 21.44 3.00
C THR A 27 -1.70 21.32 4.50
N ALA A 28 -2.70 21.58 5.34
CA ALA A 28 -2.57 21.46 6.79
C ALA A 28 -2.36 19.99 7.21
N ASP A 29 -1.66 19.80 8.31
CA ASP A 29 -1.55 18.48 8.92
C ASP A 29 -2.94 18.01 9.39
N PRO A 30 -3.34 16.76 9.12
CA PRO A 30 -4.59 16.21 9.64
C PRO A 30 -4.48 15.94 11.14
N GLU A 31 -5.61 15.87 11.81
CA GLU A 31 -5.65 15.50 13.22
C GLU A 31 -4.98 14.15 13.46
N GLY A 32 -4.02 14.12 14.40
CA GLY A 32 -3.25 12.92 14.74
C GLY A 32 -2.24 12.47 13.67
N GLY A 33 -1.89 13.32 12.70
CA GLY A 33 -0.89 13.01 11.68
C GLY A 33 -0.05 14.19 11.27
N THR A 34 1.05 13.93 10.58
CA THR A 34 1.99 14.97 10.16
C THR A 34 2.45 14.75 8.72
N ILE A 35 2.38 15.80 7.91
CA ILE A 35 3.03 15.90 6.60
C ILE A 35 4.40 16.53 6.83
N LEU A 36 5.48 15.76 6.77
CA LEU A 36 6.81 16.30 6.99
C LEU A 36 7.20 17.27 5.87
N ARG A 37 7.79 18.40 6.28
CA ARG A 37 8.25 19.47 5.40
C ARG A 37 9.73 19.71 5.54
N ALA A 38 10.36 20.09 4.44
CA ALA A 38 11.72 20.60 4.43
C ALA A 38 11.78 22.03 5.03
N GLU A 39 12.97 22.54 5.28
CA GLU A 39 13.19 23.88 5.81
C GLU A 39 12.54 25.01 4.98
N ASN A 40 12.41 24.78 3.67
CA ASN A 40 11.74 25.70 2.75
C ASN A 40 10.19 25.57 2.74
N GLY A 41 9.62 24.75 3.62
CA GLY A 41 8.19 24.51 3.72
C GLY A 41 7.62 23.48 2.74
N ARG A 42 8.44 22.95 1.82
CA ARG A 42 7.99 21.93 0.83
C ARG A 42 7.66 20.60 1.50
N ALA A 43 6.53 19.97 1.11
CA ALA A 43 6.19 18.62 1.52
C ALA A 43 7.25 17.64 0.99
N THR A 44 7.83 16.83 1.90
CA THR A 44 8.91 15.89 1.57
C THR A 44 8.43 14.55 1.04
N GLY A 45 7.11 14.29 1.14
CA GLY A 45 6.51 13.00 0.88
C GLY A 45 6.49 12.05 2.08
N LEU A 46 7.19 12.37 3.16
CA LEU A 46 7.12 11.56 4.38
C LEU A 46 5.86 11.95 5.18
N LEU A 47 4.98 10.96 5.34
CA LEU A 47 3.69 11.07 6.01
C LEU A 47 3.70 10.21 7.27
N ARG A 48 3.25 10.77 8.39
CA ARG A 48 3.16 10.04 9.67
C ARG A 48 1.71 9.90 10.11
N GLU A 49 1.45 8.77 10.77
CA GLU A 49 0.18 8.44 11.41
C GLU A 49 -1.03 8.67 10.46
N THR A 50 -2.01 9.43 10.87
CA THR A 50 -3.23 9.66 10.07
C THR A 50 -2.98 10.36 8.74
N ALA A 51 -1.86 11.08 8.56
CA ALA A 51 -1.50 11.72 7.30
C ALA A 51 -1.30 10.73 6.15
N GLN A 52 -0.94 9.48 6.45
CA GLN A 52 -0.84 8.41 5.44
C GLN A 52 -2.16 8.16 4.72
N ARG A 53 -3.29 8.35 5.41
CA ARG A 53 -4.64 8.11 4.85
C ARG A 53 -4.98 9.03 3.70
N LEU A 54 -4.40 10.24 3.67
CA LEU A 54 -4.65 11.19 2.58
C LEU A 54 -4.26 10.60 1.22
N VAL A 55 -3.09 9.96 1.15
CA VAL A 55 -2.61 9.33 -0.09
C VAL A 55 -3.22 7.94 -0.28
N ALA A 56 -3.43 7.18 0.80
CA ALA A 56 -4.05 5.87 0.72
C ALA A 56 -5.48 5.95 0.15
N SER A 57 -6.26 6.95 0.53
CA SER A 57 -7.62 7.17 0.00
C SER A 57 -7.61 7.45 -1.51
N ALA A 58 -6.68 8.31 -1.98
CA ALA A 58 -6.52 8.59 -3.41
C ALA A 58 -6.08 7.33 -4.19
N GLY A 59 -5.23 6.51 -3.57
CA GLY A 59 -4.82 5.20 -4.13
C GLY A 59 -5.99 4.24 -4.24
N ALA A 60 -6.81 4.12 -3.20
CA ALA A 60 -7.99 3.25 -3.18
C ALA A 60 -9.03 3.67 -4.24
N GLU A 61 -9.23 4.97 -4.45
CA GLU A 61 -10.09 5.48 -5.52
C GLU A 61 -9.57 5.08 -6.91
N TYR A 62 -8.27 5.22 -7.16
CA TYR A 62 -7.64 4.78 -8.39
C TYR A 62 -7.78 3.26 -8.59
N GLU A 63 -7.57 2.48 -7.54
CA GLU A 63 -7.69 1.02 -7.58
C GLU A 63 -9.13 0.55 -7.82
N SER A 64 -10.12 1.26 -7.31
CA SER A 64 -11.54 0.94 -7.53
C SER A 64 -12.00 1.05 -8.99
N GLN A 65 -11.19 1.67 -9.85
CA GLN A 65 -11.46 1.80 -11.30
C GLN A 65 -10.94 0.60 -12.11
N ARG A 66 -10.18 -0.32 -11.48
CA ARG A 66 -9.70 -1.53 -12.13
C ARG A 66 -10.85 -2.51 -12.34
N SER A 67 -10.79 -3.26 -13.44
CA SER A 67 -11.72 -4.38 -13.65
C SER A 67 -11.42 -5.53 -12.68
N ASP A 68 -12.45 -6.34 -12.36
CA ASP A 68 -12.29 -7.53 -11.52
C ASP A 68 -11.23 -8.49 -12.08
N GLU A 69 -11.16 -8.63 -13.41
CA GLU A 69 -10.17 -9.45 -14.09
C GLU A 69 -8.73 -8.93 -13.88
N GLU A 70 -8.54 -7.62 -13.93
CA GLU A 70 -7.24 -7.01 -13.65
C GLU A 70 -6.83 -7.17 -12.19
N VAL A 71 -7.76 -7.00 -11.26
CA VAL A 71 -7.55 -7.21 -9.83
C VAL A 71 -7.15 -8.66 -9.55
N GLU A 72 -7.87 -9.63 -10.14
CA GLU A 72 -7.56 -11.05 -9.96
C GLU A 72 -6.18 -11.40 -10.55
N ARG A 73 -5.87 -10.92 -11.74
CA ARG A 73 -4.56 -11.11 -12.37
C ARG A 73 -3.42 -10.62 -11.49
N LEU A 74 -3.56 -9.41 -10.94
CA LEU A 74 -2.55 -8.82 -10.06
C LEU A 74 -2.38 -9.61 -8.75
N LYS A 75 -3.47 -10.09 -8.16
CA LYS A 75 -3.43 -10.94 -6.97
C LYS A 75 -2.69 -12.25 -7.25
N ARG A 76 -2.97 -12.90 -8.39
CA ARG A 76 -2.27 -14.13 -8.79
C ARG A 76 -0.78 -13.91 -8.99
N GLU A 77 -0.40 -12.82 -9.64
CA GLU A 77 1.00 -12.43 -9.83
C GLU A 77 1.71 -12.19 -8.50
N GLN A 78 1.07 -11.49 -7.55
CA GLN A 78 1.62 -11.27 -6.21
C GLN A 78 1.86 -12.59 -5.45
N VAL A 79 0.90 -13.51 -5.47
CA VAL A 79 1.06 -14.82 -4.82
C VAL A 79 2.18 -15.62 -5.46
N PHE A 80 2.25 -15.63 -6.80
CA PHE A 80 3.32 -16.32 -7.53
C PHE A 80 4.71 -15.77 -7.17
N LEU A 81 4.88 -14.45 -7.17
CA LEU A 81 6.15 -13.80 -6.83
C LEU A 81 6.54 -14.06 -5.36
N ALA A 82 5.59 -13.93 -4.44
CA ALA A 82 5.83 -14.16 -3.01
C ALA A 82 6.21 -15.63 -2.74
N SER A 83 5.50 -16.59 -3.36
CA SER A 83 5.79 -18.01 -3.23
C SER A 83 7.15 -18.38 -3.82
N SER A 84 7.48 -17.81 -4.98
CA SER A 84 8.77 -18.04 -5.64
C SER A 84 9.93 -17.52 -4.78
N GLU A 85 9.79 -16.33 -4.21
CA GLU A 85 10.80 -15.74 -3.31
C GLU A 85 10.95 -16.56 -2.02
N ALA A 86 9.84 -16.98 -1.40
CA ALA A 86 9.86 -17.83 -0.22
C ALA A 86 10.61 -19.14 -0.48
N LEU A 87 10.27 -19.84 -1.56
CA LEU A 87 10.92 -21.10 -1.94
C LEU A 87 12.40 -20.92 -2.27
N ALA A 88 12.77 -19.84 -2.96
CA ALA A 88 14.17 -19.53 -3.27
C ALA A 88 15.02 -19.34 -2.00
N ASN A 89 14.40 -18.89 -0.91
CA ASN A 89 15.03 -18.73 0.41
C ASN A 89 14.82 -19.94 1.34
N GLY A 90 14.32 -21.07 0.82
CA GLY A 90 14.11 -22.31 1.60
C GLY A 90 12.91 -22.25 2.55
N VAL A 91 12.05 -21.25 2.43
CA VAL A 91 10.83 -21.11 3.23
C VAL A 91 9.71 -21.88 2.54
N THR A 92 9.29 -23.00 3.14
CA THR A 92 8.22 -23.88 2.61
C THR A 92 6.88 -23.66 3.30
N SER A 93 6.85 -22.92 4.39
CA SER A 93 5.62 -22.62 5.14
C SER A 93 5.81 -21.32 5.93
N PHE A 94 4.79 -20.48 5.94
CA PHE A 94 4.72 -19.29 6.80
C PHE A 94 3.26 -19.01 7.17
N GLN A 95 3.05 -18.17 8.17
CA GLN A 95 1.74 -17.78 8.66
C GLN A 95 1.51 -16.30 8.44
N ASP A 96 0.31 -15.96 7.99
CA ASP A 96 -0.15 -14.57 7.87
C ASP A 96 -1.35 -14.34 8.80
N ALA A 97 -1.14 -13.56 9.85
CA ALA A 97 -2.20 -13.20 10.80
C ALA A 97 -3.09 -12.04 10.29
N GLY A 98 -2.74 -11.43 9.15
CA GLY A 98 -3.45 -10.30 8.55
C GLY A 98 -4.40 -10.68 7.42
N ALA A 99 -4.45 -11.95 7.02
CA ALA A 99 -5.31 -12.40 5.91
C ALA A 99 -6.79 -12.34 6.30
N ASP A 100 -7.60 -11.65 5.49
CA ASP A 100 -9.06 -11.67 5.59
C ASP A 100 -9.67 -12.93 4.95
N PHE A 101 -10.98 -13.14 5.14
CA PHE A 101 -11.66 -14.32 4.60
C PHE A 101 -11.63 -14.39 3.07
N ALA A 102 -11.70 -13.26 2.37
CA ALA A 102 -11.65 -13.22 0.91
C ALA A 102 -10.27 -13.66 0.41
N THR A 103 -9.20 -13.24 1.06
CA THR A 103 -7.84 -13.68 0.79
C THR A 103 -7.64 -15.17 1.05
N ILE A 104 -8.20 -15.70 2.14
CA ILE A 104 -8.15 -17.13 2.46
C ILE A 104 -8.88 -17.95 1.39
N ASP A 105 -10.07 -17.51 0.96
CA ASP A 105 -10.83 -18.22 -0.08
C ASP A 105 -10.12 -18.16 -1.44
N PHE A 106 -9.47 -17.05 -1.75
CA PHE A 106 -8.62 -16.93 -2.93
C PHE A 106 -7.43 -17.90 -2.90
N PHE A 107 -6.74 -18.05 -1.77
CA PHE A 107 -5.67 -19.06 -1.64
C PHE A 107 -6.16 -20.48 -1.80
N LYS A 108 -7.34 -20.82 -1.26
CA LYS A 108 -7.97 -22.14 -1.46
C LYS A 108 -8.37 -22.39 -2.93
N GLN A 109 -8.72 -21.33 -3.67
CA GLN A 109 -8.97 -21.44 -5.09
C GLN A 109 -7.67 -21.79 -5.84
N LEU A 110 -6.57 -21.07 -5.56
CA LEU A 110 -5.28 -21.30 -6.19
C LEU A 110 -4.71 -22.70 -5.90
N GLU A 111 -4.97 -23.27 -4.72
CA GLU A 111 -4.54 -24.63 -4.35
C GLU A 111 -5.17 -25.71 -5.26
N ARG A 112 -6.35 -25.45 -5.83
CA ARG A 112 -7.11 -26.42 -6.63
C ARG A 112 -6.78 -26.38 -8.13
N GLU A 113 -6.05 -25.37 -8.57
CA GLU A 113 -5.65 -25.16 -9.95
C GLU A 113 -4.26 -25.74 -10.24
#